data_32661eb58f52d93e74b7e83a06032190
#
_entry.id   32661eb58f52d93e74b7e83a06032190
#
_cell.length_a   1.000
_cell.length_b   1.000
_cell.length_c   1.000
_cell.angle_alpha   90.00
_cell.angle_beta   90.00
_cell.angle_gamma   90.00
#
_symmetry.space_group_name_H-M   'P 1'
#
loop_
_entity.id
_entity.type
_entity.pdbx_description
1 polymer ?
#
loop_
_entity_poly.entity_id
_entity_poly.type
_entity_poly.pdbx_seq_one_letter_code
_entity_poly.pdbx_strand_id
1 'polypeptide(L)'
;PSTLVESTYQLQMQQIQQQLQMQRLSLDRYLSQIHETRESFTAKVRSSAEKTARVHMALLQIAQQENLVPTEEEIDKALAARAERAKKTLEEIKEKSDISAMRRNEGIRKAADWVIEHSTIEEK
;
A
#
# COMPACT_ATOMS: atom_id res chain seq x y z
N PRO A 1 -5.01 13.23 -3.05
CA PRO A 1 -6.28 13.73 -2.58
C PRO A 1 -6.79 13.02 -1.34
N SER A 2 -7.86 13.54 -0.79
CA SER A 2 -8.41 13.11 0.50
C SER A 2 -8.81 11.62 0.52
N THR A 3 -9.30 11.07 -0.58
CA THR A 3 -9.69 9.65 -0.65
C THR A 3 -8.49 8.71 -0.50
N LEU A 4 -7.37 9.05 -1.11
CA LEU A 4 -6.15 8.25 -1.00
C LEU A 4 -5.57 8.33 0.42
N VAL A 5 -5.60 9.52 1.03
CA VAL A 5 -5.17 9.71 2.42
C VAL A 5 -6.04 8.89 3.36
N GLU A 6 -7.35 8.95 3.18
CA GLU A 6 -8.31 8.22 4.03
C GLU A 6 -8.13 6.70 3.91
N SER A 7 -8.00 6.17 2.70
CA SER A 7 -7.80 4.74 2.51
C SER A 7 -6.45 4.28 3.06
N THR A 8 -5.42 5.09 2.94
CA THR A 8 -4.09 4.81 3.51
C THR A 8 -4.16 4.78 5.04
N TYR A 9 -4.87 5.76 5.62
CA TYR A 9 -5.07 5.83 7.06
C TYR A 9 -5.80 4.58 7.58
N GLN A 10 -6.88 4.18 6.93
CA GLN A 10 -7.65 3.00 7.32
C GLN A 10 -6.80 1.75 7.24
N LEU A 11 -6.01 1.60 6.18
CA LEU A 11 -5.12 0.46 6.03
C LEU A 11 -4.06 0.42 7.14
N GLN A 12 -3.44 1.56 7.45
CA GLN A 12 -2.43 1.64 8.51
C GLN A 12 -3.03 1.31 9.88
N MET A 13 -4.22 1.83 10.17
CA MET A 13 -4.91 1.51 11.42
C MET A 13 -5.25 0.03 11.52
N GLN A 14 -5.71 -0.57 10.42
CA GLN A 14 -6.01 -2.00 10.37
C GLN A 14 -4.77 -2.83 10.64
N GLN A 15 -3.64 -2.47 10.05
CA GLN A 15 -2.37 -3.17 10.25
C GLN A 15 -1.92 -3.08 11.71
N ILE A 16 -2.06 -1.91 12.33
CA ILE A 16 -1.72 -1.71 13.74
C ILE A 16 -2.60 -2.60 14.61
N GLN A 17 -3.90 -2.63 14.37
CA GLN A 17 -4.83 -3.43 15.13
C GLN A 17 -4.54 -4.93 14.99
N GLN A 18 -4.22 -5.40 13.79
CA GLN A 18 -3.85 -6.80 13.56
C GLN A 18 -2.59 -7.16 14.33
N GLN A 19 -1.60 -6.29 14.32
CA GLN A 19 -0.35 -6.50 15.04
C GLN A 19 -0.57 -6.58 16.55
N LEU A 20 -1.44 -5.70 17.07
CA LEU A 20 -1.81 -5.72 18.49
C LEU A 20 -2.58 -6.99 18.87
N GLN A 21 -3.48 -7.45 17.99
CA GLN A 21 -4.21 -8.72 18.20
C GLN A 21 -3.26 -9.90 18.30
N MET A 22 -2.22 -9.95 17.49
CA MET A 22 -1.20 -11.00 17.58
C MET A 22 -0.49 -11.00 18.92
N GLN A 23 -0.36 -9.84 19.54
CA GLN A 23 0.24 -9.69 20.87
C GLN A 23 -0.81 -9.78 21.99
N ARG A 24 -2.06 -10.03 21.65
CA ARG A 24 -3.20 -10.08 22.58
C ARG A 24 -3.36 -8.79 23.36
N LEU A 25 -3.17 -7.67 22.68
CA LEU A 25 -3.20 -6.35 23.28
C LEU A 25 -4.29 -5.51 22.60
N SER A 26 -5.10 -4.81 23.40
CA SER A 26 -6.07 -3.85 22.86
C SER A 26 -5.36 -2.52 22.54
N LEU A 27 -5.96 -1.73 21.67
CA LEU A 27 -5.43 -0.40 21.34
C LEU A 27 -5.36 0.48 22.60
N ASP A 28 -6.42 0.49 23.39
CA ASP A 28 -6.47 1.32 24.61
C ASP A 28 -5.36 0.94 25.59
N ARG A 29 -5.12 -0.36 25.76
CA ARG A 29 -4.08 -0.84 26.65
C ARG A 29 -2.69 -0.48 26.14
N TYR A 30 -2.48 -0.60 24.83
CA TYR A 30 -1.22 -0.20 24.19
C TYR A 30 -0.97 1.31 24.39
N LEU A 31 -1.99 2.13 24.16
CA LEU A 31 -1.87 3.59 24.32
C LEU A 31 -1.56 3.96 25.78
N SER A 32 -2.16 3.27 26.71
CA SER A 32 -1.88 3.47 28.14
C SER A 32 -0.42 3.16 28.46
N GLN A 33 0.14 2.11 27.87
CA GLN A 33 1.54 1.71 28.09
C GLN A 33 2.53 2.74 27.53
N ILE A 34 2.21 3.38 26.40
CA ILE A 34 3.10 4.38 25.78
C ILE A 34 2.75 5.81 26.20
N HIS A 35 1.81 5.97 27.13
CA HIS A 35 1.39 7.27 27.67
C HIS A 35 0.89 8.21 26.57
N GLU A 36 0.07 7.68 25.65
CA GLU A 36 -0.51 8.45 24.56
C GLU A 36 -2.04 8.42 24.61
N THR A 37 -2.67 9.50 24.13
CA THR A 37 -4.13 9.55 23.99
C THR A 37 -4.53 9.00 22.62
N ARG A 38 -5.81 8.61 22.48
CA ARG A 38 -6.36 8.20 21.19
C ARG A 38 -6.24 9.32 20.17
N GLU A 39 -6.56 10.53 20.58
CA GLU A 39 -6.50 11.71 19.70
C GLU A 39 -5.10 11.95 19.17
N SER A 40 -4.11 11.94 20.06
CA SER A 40 -2.70 12.11 19.70
C SER A 40 -2.22 11.00 18.76
N PHE A 41 -2.57 9.77 19.08
CA PHE A 41 -2.17 8.60 18.29
C PHE A 41 -2.77 8.63 16.89
N THR A 42 -4.09 8.85 16.79
CA THR A 42 -4.76 8.90 15.49
C THR A 42 -4.25 10.06 14.63
N ALA A 43 -3.93 11.19 15.25
CA ALA A 43 -3.33 12.33 14.56
C ALA A 43 -1.97 11.96 13.95
N LYS A 44 -1.14 11.23 14.68
CA LYS A 44 0.16 10.75 14.19
C LYS A 44 0.01 9.78 13.04
N VAL A 45 -0.93 8.83 13.15
CA VAL A 45 -1.18 7.87 12.07
C VAL A 45 -1.70 8.59 10.83
N ARG A 46 -2.59 9.56 11.00
CA ARG A 46 -3.11 10.34 9.88
C ARG A 46 -2.02 11.16 9.20
N SER A 47 -1.12 11.77 9.98
CA SER A 47 0.03 12.48 9.43
C SER A 47 0.94 11.55 8.63
N SER A 48 1.19 10.35 9.14
CA SER A 48 1.95 9.32 8.43
C SER A 48 1.25 8.92 7.13
N ALA A 49 -0.08 8.77 7.17
CA ALA A 49 -0.87 8.43 5.98
C ALA A 49 -0.78 9.51 4.91
N GLU A 50 -0.80 10.78 5.32
CA GLU A 50 -0.64 11.91 4.39
C GLU A 50 0.71 11.88 3.68
N LYS A 51 1.78 11.60 4.42
CA LYS A 51 3.12 11.49 3.85
C LYS A 51 3.23 10.31 2.89
N THR A 52 2.69 9.16 3.28
CA THR A 52 2.68 7.97 2.44
C THR A 52 1.89 8.21 1.15
N ALA A 53 0.73 8.85 1.26
CA ALA A 53 -0.11 9.16 0.09
C ALA A 53 0.63 10.10 -0.87
N ARG A 54 1.34 11.10 -0.36
CA ARG A 54 2.12 12.01 -1.21
C ARG A 54 3.23 11.28 -1.96
N VAL A 55 3.94 10.39 -1.28
CA VAL A 55 4.98 9.58 -1.92
C VAL A 55 4.38 8.69 -2.99
N HIS A 56 3.26 8.03 -2.71
CA HIS A 56 2.57 7.18 -3.68
C HIS A 56 2.11 7.97 -4.91
N MET A 57 1.58 9.17 -4.71
CA MET A 57 1.16 10.04 -5.82
C MET A 57 2.35 10.44 -6.69
N ALA A 58 3.48 10.79 -6.07
CA ALA A 58 4.70 11.13 -6.81
C ALA A 58 5.21 9.94 -7.61
N LEU A 59 5.19 8.73 -7.01
CA LEU A 59 5.61 7.51 -7.69
C LEU A 59 4.68 7.15 -8.86
N LEU A 60 3.37 7.35 -8.70
CA LEU A 60 2.42 7.14 -9.79
C LEU A 60 2.69 8.08 -10.96
N GLN A 61 3.03 9.31 -10.67
CA GLN A 61 3.38 10.28 -11.71
C GLN A 61 4.64 9.84 -12.46
N ILE A 62 5.64 9.36 -11.75
CA ILE A 62 6.86 8.81 -12.34
C ILE A 62 6.53 7.60 -13.20
N ALA A 63 5.67 6.70 -12.72
CA ALA A 63 5.24 5.52 -13.48
C ALA A 63 4.59 5.90 -14.81
N GLN A 64 3.78 6.96 -14.82
CA GLN A 64 3.16 7.45 -16.04
C GLN A 64 4.17 8.08 -16.99
N GLN A 65 5.08 8.89 -16.46
CA GLN A 65 6.09 9.58 -17.28
C GLN A 65 7.10 8.62 -17.90
N GLU A 66 7.45 7.55 -17.17
CA GLU A 66 8.48 6.60 -17.60
C GLU A 66 7.89 5.31 -18.18
N ASN A 67 6.58 5.28 -18.46
CA ASN A 67 5.89 4.12 -19.04
C ASN A 67 6.06 2.84 -18.22
N LEU A 68 5.96 2.99 -16.91
CA LEU A 68 6.11 1.86 -15.97
C LEU A 68 4.76 1.28 -15.53
N VAL A 69 3.66 1.85 -16.03
CA VAL A 69 2.32 1.34 -15.72
C VAL A 69 2.22 -0.08 -16.28
N PRO A 70 1.79 -1.07 -15.47
CA PRO A 70 1.74 -2.45 -15.91
C PRO A 70 0.75 -2.64 -17.06
N THR A 71 1.13 -3.50 -17.99
CA THR A 71 0.26 -3.88 -19.10
C THR A 71 -0.83 -4.83 -18.62
N GLU A 72 -1.86 -5.02 -19.45
CA GLU A 72 -2.92 -5.98 -19.14
C GLU A 72 -2.36 -7.41 -19.02
N GLU A 73 -1.35 -7.75 -19.84
CA GLU A 73 -0.66 -9.03 -19.74
C GLU A 73 -0.01 -9.25 -18.39
N GLU A 74 0.65 -8.23 -17.86
CA GLU A 74 1.30 -8.30 -16.56
C GLU A 74 0.26 -8.46 -15.44
N ILE A 75 -0.87 -7.76 -15.54
CA ILE A 75 -1.97 -7.89 -14.59
C ILE A 75 -2.58 -9.29 -14.66
N ASP A 76 -2.80 -9.82 -15.86
CA ASP A 76 -3.33 -11.17 -16.06
C ASP A 76 -2.40 -12.23 -15.46
N LYS A 77 -1.10 -12.09 -15.64
CA LYS A 77 -0.11 -12.99 -15.04
C LYS A 77 -0.15 -12.94 -13.51
N ALA A 78 -0.27 -11.74 -12.94
CA ALA A 78 -0.37 -11.58 -11.49
C ALA A 78 -1.65 -12.22 -10.95
N LEU A 79 -2.77 -12.07 -11.66
CA LEU A 79 -4.05 -12.67 -11.29
C LEU A 79 -3.97 -14.19 -11.38
N ALA A 80 -3.36 -14.72 -12.44
CA ALA A 80 -3.18 -16.16 -12.62
C ALA A 80 -2.35 -16.78 -11.50
N ALA A 81 -1.25 -16.12 -11.13
CA ALA A 81 -0.41 -16.56 -10.02
C ALA A 81 -1.17 -16.54 -8.68
N ARG A 82 -1.99 -15.51 -8.48
CA ARG A 82 -2.82 -15.40 -7.28
C ARG A 82 -3.89 -16.50 -7.22
N ALA A 83 -4.50 -16.82 -8.38
CA ALA A 83 -5.49 -17.89 -8.50
C ALA A 83 -4.87 -19.25 -8.17
N GLU A 84 -3.68 -19.51 -8.67
CA GLU A 84 -2.95 -20.75 -8.41
C GLU A 84 -2.64 -20.90 -6.91
N ARG A 85 -2.16 -19.85 -6.27
CA ARG A 85 -1.84 -19.86 -4.83
C ARG A 85 -3.08 -20.06 -3.96
N ALA A 86 -4.20 -19.47 -4.37
CA ALA A 86 -5.46 -19.57 -3.63
C ALA A 86 -6.25 -20.81 -3.98
N LYS A 87 -5.82 -21.58 -4.98
CA LYS A 87 -6.54 -22.77 -5.51
C LYS A 87 -7.94 -22.41 -5.97
N LYS A 88 -8.08 -21.26 -6.64
CA LYS A 88 -9.32 -20.75 -7.19
C LYS A 88 -9.19 -20.54 -8.68
N THR A 89 -10.33 -20.38 -9.36
CA THR A 89 -10.30 -20.08 -10.78
C THR A 89 -9.88 -18.63 -11.01
N LEU A 90 -9.39 -18.35 -12.21
CA LEU A 90 -9.01 -16.99 -12.60
C LEU A 90 -10.21 -16.04 -12.51
N GLU A 91 -11.40 -16.52 -12.91
CA GLU A 91 -12.63 -15.72 -12.86
C GLU A 91 -13.02 -15.33 -11.43
N GLU A 92 -12.91 -16.27 -10.49
CA GLU A 92 -13.19 -16.00 -9.07
C GLU A 92 -12.24 -14.95 -8.51
N ILE A 93 -10.97 -15.02 -8.87
CA ILE A 93 -9.96 -14.06 -8.43
C ILE A 93 -10.23 -12.67 -9.04
N LYS A 94 -10.59 -12.61 -10.32
CA LYS A 94 -10.92 -11.35 -10.99
C LYS A 94 -12.10 -10.65 -10.33
N GLU A 95 -13.13 -11.39 -9.96
CA GLU A 95 -14.31 -10.83 -9.28
C GLU A 95 -13.98 -10.23 -7.92
N LYS A 96 -13.08 -10.86 -7.18
CA LYS A 96 -12.69 -10.44 -5.83
C LYS A 96 -11.55 -9.42 -5.80
N SER A 97 -10.87 -9.21 -6.91
CA SER A 97 -9.71 -8.33 -6.97
C SER A 97 -10.08 -6.95 -7.50
N ASP A 98 -9.51 -5.93 -6.88
CA ASP A 98 -9.59 -4.56 -7.40
C ASP A 98 -8.43 -4.39 -8.41
N ILE A 99 -8.74 -4.53 -9.69
CA ILE A 99 -7.74 -4.45 -10.77
C ILE A 99 -7.13 -3.06 -10.84
N SER A 100 -7.90 -2.01 -10.60
CA SER A 100 -7.39 -0.64 -10.57
C SER A 100 -6.35 -0.46 -9.47
N ALA A 101 -6.64 -1.00 -8.28
CA ALA A 101 -5.69 -0.96 -7.17
C ALA A 101 -4.44 -1.78 -7.46
N MET A 102 -4.58 -2.95 -8.09
CA MET A 102 -3.45 -3.78 -8.50
C MET A 102 -2.54 -3.05 -9.48
N ARG A 103 -3.13 -2.40 -10.47
CA ARG A 103 -2.38 -1.62 -11.48
C ARG A 103 -1.65 -0.47 -10.83
N ARG A 104 -2.31 0.26 -9.94
CA ARG A 104 -1.72 1.36 -9.20
C ARG A 104 -0.56 0.90 -8.33
N ASN A 105 -0.75 -0.16 -7.54
CA ASN A 105 0.25 -0.67 -6.62
C ASN A 105 1.47 -1.21 -7.37
N GLU A 106 1.25 -1.90 -8.47
CA GLU A 106 2.35 -2.39 -9.31
C GLU A 106 3.12 -1.26 -9.97
N GLY A 107 2.41 -0.21 -10.41
CA GLY A 107 3.03 0.99 -10.95
C GLY A 107 3.90 1.69 -9.90
N ILE A 108 3.41 1.79 -8.67
CA ILE A 108 4.16 2.37 -7.55
C ILE A 108 5.43 1.55 -7.29
N ARG A 109 5.32 0.22 -7.27
CA ARG A 109 6.48 -0.66 -7.06
C ARG A 109 7.53 -0.49 -8.14
N LYS A 110 7.11 -0.48 -9.40
CA LYS A 110 8.03 -0.29 -10.53
C LYS A 110 8.70 1.08 -10.49
N ALA A 111 7.93 2.12 -10.12
CA ALA A 111 8.47 3.47 -10.01
C ALA A 111 9.49 3.57 -8.88
N ALA A 112 9.23 2.92 -7.75
CA ALA A 112 10.17 2.89 -6.63
C ALA A 112 11.47 2.21 -7.03
N ASP A 113 11.40 1.08 -7.73
CA ASP A 113 12.58 0.38 -8.24
C ASP A 113 13.35 1.26 -9.22
N TRP A 114 12.64 1.96 -10.10
CA TRP A 114 13.25 2.88 -11.06
C TRP A 114 14.02 4.00 -10.37
N VAL A 115 13.42 4.60 -9.33
CA VAL A 115 14.07 5.67 -8.55
C VAL A 115 15.34 5.16 -7.88
N ILE A 116 15.29 3.98 -7.29
CA ILE A 116 16.45 3.37 -6.63
C ILE A 116 17.57 3.13 -7.64
N GLU A 117 17.27 2.57 -8.80
CA GLU A 117 18.27 2.33 -9.85
C GLU A 117 18.94 3.61 -10.33
N HIS A 118 18.16 4.66 -10.55
CA HIS A 118 18.69 5.93 -11.03
C HIS A 118 19.46 6.69 -9.97
N SER A 119 19.03 6.59 -8.70
CA SER A 119 19.78 7.17 -7.58
C SER A 119 21.14 6.53 -7.38
N THR A 120 21.20 5.20 -7.54
CA THR A 120 22.47 4.46 -7.43
C THR A 120 23.45 4.88 -8.53
N ILE A 121 22.95 5.11 -9.74
CA ILE A 121 23.77 5.58 -10.87
C ILE A 121 24.28 6.99 -10.61
N GLU A 122 23.47 7.87 -10.06
CA GLU A 122 23.85 9.25 -9.76
C GLU A 122 24.90 9.38 -8.66
N GLU A 123 24.91 8.44 -7.71
CA GLU A 123 25.88 8.43 -6.61
C GLU A 123 27.29 8.06 -7.07
N LYS A 124 27.45 7.56 -8.26
CA LYS A 124 28.76 7.26 -8.85
C LYS A 124 29.35 8.48 -9.53
#